data_bfd8928645bfa5a7fc5ef1240edaefc5
#
_entry.id   bfd8928645bfa5a7fc5ef1240edaefc5
#
_cell.length_a   1.000
_cell.length_b   1.000
_cell.length_c   1.000
_cell.angle_alpha   90.00
_cell.angle_beta   90.00
_cell.angle_gamma   90.00
#
_symmetry.space_group_name_H-M   'P 1'
#
loop_
_entity.id
_entity.type
_entity.pdbx_description
1 polymer ?
#
loop_
_entity_poly.entity_id
_entity_poly.type
_entity_poly.pdbx_seq_one_letter_code
_entity_poly.pdbx_strand_id
1 'polypeptide(L)'
;NNYPSTKPFFLSGGIGLEEAENLKQFQQSKASKYCYAIDVNSKFEIEAGLKNIDLLRKFKKIPVFSGITNNMNYNVNEKGYYGEFGGAYIPEMLYPNVEELRQNYLKIMAEPDFKNEFDQLLKDYVGRPSPLYFAKRLSEKYNTKIYLKREDLNHTGAHKINNTIGQILMAKRLGKTRIIAETGAGQHGVATATVCALMGLECIVYMGEIDIARQAPNVARMKMLGATVVPALSGSRTLKDATNEAIRDWINNPVNTHYIIGSAIGPHPYPDMVTRFQSVISEEIKWQLKEHEGRENPDYVIACVGGGSNAAGAFYHFLDNEEVKLIAVEAAGLGIHSGESAATSVLGKVGIIHGSKTLLMQTHDGQITEPYSISAGLDYPGVGPMHAHLYETKRAEFISVTDDEAMTAGLELSQLEGIIPAIETSHALAIFETKKFKPEEVVVISLSGRGDKDLNTYIDYFKL
;
A
#
# COMPACT_ATOMS: atom_id res chain seq x y z
N ASN A 1 42.50 -3.49 -5.03
CA ASN A 1 41.92 -2.32 -4.27
C ASN A 1 41.92 -1.01 -5.08
N ASN A 2 42.38 -1.00 -6.33
CA ASN A 2 42.40 0.18 -7.20
C ASN A 2 41.43 0.01 -8.36
N TYR A 3 40.08 -0.03 -8.06
CA TYR A 3 39.09 0.06 -9.10
C TYR A 3 38.94 1.53 -9.54
N PRO A 4 39.32 1.89 -10.77
CA PRO A 4 39.45 3.29 -11.20
C PRO A 4 38.15 3.91 -11.70
N SER A 5 37.03 3.18 -11.66
CA SER A 5 35.74 3.58 -12.24
C SER A 5 34.67 3.72 -11.19
N THR A 6 33.67 4.55 -11.47
CA THR A 6 32.42 4.67 -10.67
C THR A 6 31.29 3.77 -11.20
N LYS A 7 31.56 2.91 -12.20
CA LYS A 7 30.58 1.97 -12.74
C LYS A 7 30.41 0.77 -11.79
N PRO A 8 29.20 0.24 -11.63
CA PRO A 8 29.00 -0.99 -10.89
C PRO A 8 29.79 -2.16 -11.49
N PHE A 9 30.30 -3.06 -10.62
CA PHE A 9 31.04 -4.24 -11.04
C PHE A 9 30.75 -5.45 -10.17
N PHE A 10 31.02 -6.64 -10.70
CA PHE A 10 30.99 -7.90 -9.96
C PHE A 10 32.40 -8.21 -9.48
N LEU A 11 32.56 -8.55 -8.20
CA LEU A 11 33.80 -9.06 -7.66
C LEU A 11 33.81 -10.58 -7.82
N SER A 12 34.67 -11.10 -8.68
CA SER A 12 34.77 -12.53 -8.98
C SER A 12 36.23 -13.01 -8.94
N GLY A 13 36.42 -14.33 -8.90
CA GLY A 13 37.74 -14.98 -9.01
C GLY A 13 38.24 -15.61 -7.73
N GLY A 14 38.05 -16.92 -7.58
CA GLY A 14 38.61 -17.74 -6.53
C GLY A 14 38.17 -17.43 -5.10
N ILE A 15 37.00 -16.78 -4.93
CA ILE A 15 36.48 -16.36 -3.65
C ILE A 15 35.91 -17.57 -2.92
N GLY A 16 36.40 -17.87 -1.70
CA GLY A 16 36.00 -18.92 -0.81
C GLY A 16 35.92 -18.45 0.64
N LEU A 17 35.79 -19.39 1.59
CA LEU A 17 35.77 -19.08 3.02
C LEU A 17 37.07 -18.47 3.53
N GLU A 18 38.20 -18.83 2.93
CA GLU A 18 39.51 -18.34 3.27
C GLU A 18 39.72 -16.87 2.92
N GLU A 19 38.96 -16.33 1.97
CA GLU A 19 39.06 -14.91 1.55
C GLU A 19 38.17 -13.98 2.43
N ALA A 20 37.56 -14.49 3.48
CA ALA A 20 36.69 -13.69 4.34
C ALA A 20 37.33 -12.42 4.90
N GLU A 21 38.61 -12.49 5.30
CA GLU A 21 39.35 -11.33 5.84
C GLU A 21 39.70 -10.32 4.74
N ASN A 22 40.05 -10.79 3.56
CA ASN A 22 40.32 -9.94 2.38
C ASN A 22 39.04 -9.20 1.94
N LEU A 23 37.87 -9.85 2.06
CA LEU A 23 36.59 -9.25 1.77
C LEU A 23 36.20 -8.17 2.79
N LYS A 24 36.52 -8.36 4.08
CA LYS A 24 36.33 -7.31 5.10
C LYS A 24 37.19 -6.07 4.81
N GLN A 25 38.46 -6.27 4.43
CA GLN A 25 39.33 -5.16 4.05
C GLN A 25 38.80 -4.46 2.78
N PHE A 26 38.33 -5.23 1.80
CA PHE A 26 37.71 -4.68 0.60
C PHE A 26 36.49 -3.81 0.91
N GLN A 27 35.65 -4.21 1.85
CA GLN A 27 34.47 -3.45 2.29
C GLN A 27 34.81 -2.04 2.78
N GLN A 28 36.00 -1.85 3.38
CA GLN A 28 36.47 -0.54 3.84
C GLN A 28 37.02 0.33 2.73
N SER A 29 37.17 -0.20 1.53
CA SER A 29 37.73 0.51 0.37
C SER A 29 36.70 1.39 -0.33
N LYS A 30 37.13 2.46 -1.01
CA LYS A 30 36.25 3.30 -1.84
C LYS A 30 35.61 2.52 -2.99
N ALA A 31 36.23 1.46 -3.47
CA ALA A 31 35.73 0.63 -4.57
C ALA A 31 34.53 -0.23 -4.15
N SER A 32 34.40 -0.57 -2.87
CA SER A 32 33.28 -1.38 -2.37
C SER A 32 31.91 -0.76 -2.63
N LYS A 33 31.81 0.56 -2.69
CA LYS A 33 30.58 1.30 -2.99
C LYS A 33 30.03 1.01 -4.40
N TYR A 34 30.87 0.52 -5.30
CA TYR A 34 30.50 0.19 -6.68
C TYR A 34 30.44 -1.32 -6.91
N CYS A 35 30.71 -2.14 -5.89
CA CYS A 35 30.60 -3.59 -5.99
C CYS A 35 29.13 -3.99 -5.92
N TYR A 36 28.57 -4.43 -7.05
CA TYR A 36 27.17 -4.81 -7.17
C TYR A 36 26.90 -6.21 -6.58
N ALA A 37 27.82 -7.14 -6.81
CA ALA A 37 27.71 -8.49 -6.26
C ALA A 37 29.09 -9.14 -6.17
N ILE A 38 29.18 -10.21 -5.35
CA ILE A 38 30.33 -11.10 -5.27
C ILE A 38 29.93 -12.42 -5.94
N ASP A 39 30.68 -12.78 -6.98
CA ASP A 39 30.49 -14.04 -7.69
C ASP A 39 31.36 -15.12 -7.05
N VAL A 40 30.70 -16.16 -6.52
CA VAL A 40 31.35 -17.32 -5.89
C VAL A 40 31.05 -18.57 -6.70
N ASN A 41 32.07 -19.18 -7.27
CA ASN A 41 31.90 -20.32 -8.18
C ASN A 41 32.69 -21.55 -7.73
N SER A 42 33.89 -21.76 -8.26
CA SER A 42 34.69 -23.01 -8.15
C SER A 42 34.98 -23.43 -6.71
N LYS A 43 35.17 -22.49 -5.79
CA LYS A 43 35.46 -22.77 -4.36
C LYS A 43 34.27 -23.34 -3.60
N PHE A 44 33.05 -23.31 -4.19
CA PHE A 44 31.84 -23.83 -3.61
C PHE A 44 31.24 -24.98 -4.42
N GLU A 45 32.01 -25.60 -5.29
CA GLU A 45 31.59 -26.78 -6.06
C GLU A 45 32.12 -28.06 -5.42
N ILE A 46 31.26 -29.08 -5.37
CA ILE A 46 31.63 -30.46 -5.02
C ILE A 46 32.21 -31.12 -6.27
N GLU A 47 31.60 -30.86 -7.42
CA GLU A 47 32.05 -31.22 -8.76
C GLU A 47 31.52 -30.17 -9.74
N ALA A 48 32.02 -30.18 -10.97
CA ALA A 48 31.69 -29.17 -11.96
C ALA A 48 30.15 -29.01 -12.12
N GLY A 49 29.64 -27.79 -11.77
CA GLY A 49 28.22 -27.45 -11.82
C GLY A 49 27.39 -27.85 -10.59
N LEU A 50 27.93 -28.61 -9.63
CA LEU A 50 27.22 -29.01 -8.41
C LEU A 50 27.73 -28.24 -7.20
N LYS A 51 26.92 -27.35 -6.63
CA LYS A 51 27.28 -26.47 -5.52
C LYS A 51 27.16 -27.17 -4.16
N ASN A 52 28.14 -26.90 -3.29
CA ASN A 52 28.09 -27.27 -1.88
C ASN A 52 27.23 -26.26 -1.10
N ILE A 53 25.99 -26.62 -0.85
CA ILE A 53 25.00 -25.74 -0.21
C ILE A 53 25.39 -25.38 1.23
N ASP A 54 25.99 -26.30 1.98
CA ASP A 54 26.38 -26.04 3.36
C ASP A 54 27.58 -25.10 3.45
N LEU A 55 28.51 -25.21 2.51
CA LEU A 55 29.63 -24.28 2.40
C LEU A 55 29.14 -22.87 2.03
N LEU A 56 28.19 -22.77 1.11
CA LEU A 56 27.54 -21.51 0.74
C LEU A 56 26.78 -20.90 1.91
N ARG A 57 26.07 -21.70 2.71
CA ARG A 57 25.38 -21.24 3.91
C ARG A 57 26.36 -20.73 4.98
N LYS A 58 27.50 -21.38 5.15
CA LYS A 58 28.56 -20.89 6.05
C LYS A 58 29.14 -19.58 5.56
N PHE A 59 29.40 -19.47 4.27
CA PHE A 59 29.93 -18.24 3.66
C PHE A 59 28.96 -17.05 3.83
N LYS A 60 27.64 -17.26 3.62
CA LYS A 60 26.61 -16.25 3.87
C LYS A 60 26.57 -15.74 5.34
N LYS A 61 26.96 -16.55 6.29
CA LYS A 61 26.98 -16.17 7.72
C LYS A 61 28.23 -15.38 8.15
N ILE A 62 29.19 -15.16 7.26
CA ILE A 62 30.38 -14.35 7.56
C ILE A 62 29.93 -12.88 7.69
N PRO A 63 30.30 -12.14 8.76
CA PRO A 63 29.87 -10.76 8.98
C PRO A 63 30.20 -9.76 7.86
N VAL A 64 31.12 -10.10 6.98
CA VAL A 64 31.41 -9.34 5.75
C VAL A 64 30.18 -9.20 4.85
N PHE A 65 29.23 -10.13 4.93
CA PHE A 65 28.01 -10.13 4.13
C PHE A 65 26.80 -9.54 4.85
N SER A 66 26.90 -9.23 6.14
CA SER A 66 25.87 -8.46 6.84
C SER A 66 25.76 -6.99 6.38
N GLY A 67 26.73 -6.53 5.58
CA GLY A 67 26.65 -5.23 4.89
C GLY A 67 26.50 -5.34 3.35
N ILE A 68 26.64 -6.56 2.80
CA ILE A 68 26.14 -6.97 1.48
C ILE A 68 24.90 -7.83 1.79
N THR A 69 24.00 -7.32 2.58
CA THR A 69 22.63 -7.75 2.50
C THR A 69 22.26 -7.63 1.03
N ASN A 70 21.67 -8.64 0.44
CA ASN A 70 20.69 -8.37 -0.61
C ASN A 70 19.94 -7.14 -0.10
N ASN A 71 20.25 -5.95 -0.59
CA ASN A 71 19.32 -4.84 -0.52
C ASN A 71 18.13 -5.40 -1.30
N MET A 72 17.25 -6.07 -0.59
CA MET A 72 15.97 -6.41 -1.16
C MET A 72 15.37 -5.05 -1.47
N ASN A 73 15.42 -4.71 -2.74
CA ASN A 73 14.92 -3.43 -3.20
C ASN A 73 13.40 -3.53 -3.11
N TYR A 74 12.83 -2.92 -2.08
CA TYR A 74 11.37 -2.85 -1.89
C TYR A 74 10.73 -1.79 -2.79
N ASN A 75 11.54 -1.05 -3.55
CA ASN A 75 11.09 -0.07 -4.50
C ASN A 75 10.82 -0.70 -5.87
N VAL A 76 10.01 -0.03 -6.66
CA VAL A 76 9.72 -0.42 -8.04
C VAL A 76 10.98 -0.27 -8.91
N ASN A 77 11.22 -1.23 -9.80
CA ASN A 77 12.27 -1.14 -10.80
C ASN A 77 11.80 -0.35 -12.05
N GLU A 78 12.70 -0.06 -12.98
CA GLU A 78 12.43 0.68 -14.22
C GLU A 78 11.34 0.05 -15.11
N LYS A 79 11.11 -1.26 -14.98
CA LYS A 79 10.09 -2.01 -15.72
C LYS A 79 8.74 -2.06 -14.98
N GLY A 80 8.64 -1.43 -13.82
CA GLY A 80 7.41 -1.37 -13.04
C GLY A 80 7.17 -2.58 -12.14
N TYR A 81 8.21 -3.29 -11.73
CA TYR A 81 8.09 -4.47 -10.88
C TYR A 81 8.70 -4.25 -9.50
N TYR A 82 8.03 -4.77 -8.48
CA TYR A 82 8.50 -5.02 -7.13
C TYR A 82 8.86 -6.51 -7.05
N GLY A 83 10.13 -6.86 -7.17
CA GLY A 83 10.53 -8.25 -7.34
C GLY A 83 9.88 -8.86 -8.58
N GLU A 84 8.99 -9.84 -8.38
CA GLU A 84 8.23 -10.50 -9.46
C GLU A 84 6.86 -9.88 -9.74
N PHE A 85 6.38 -8.98 -8.87
CA PHE A 85 5.03 -8.42 -8.91
C PHE A 85 5.00 -7.03 -9.53
N GLY A 86 3.93 -6.70 -10.24
CA GLY A 86 3.76 -5.41 -10.92
C GLY A 86 3.63 -5.55 -12.42
N GLY A 87 4.29 -4.66 -13.15
CA GLY A 87 4.20 -4.57 -14.60
C GLY A 87 2.95 -3.84 -15.10
N ALA A 88 2.71 -3.90 -16.40
CA ALA A 88 1.55 -3.28 -17.05
C ALA A 88 0.95 -4.27 -18.05
N TYR A 89 -0.03 -5.04 -17.60
CA TYR A 89 -0.77 -6.03 -18.41
C TYR A 89 -2.07 -5.39 -18.88
N ILE A 90 -1.97 -4.58 -19.92
CA ILE A 90 -3.04 -3.74 -20.43
C ILE A 90 -3.36 -4.08 -21.90
N PRO A 91 -4.62 -3.82 -22.35
CA PRO A 91 -4.92 -3.82 -23.77
C PRO A 91 -4.08 -2.78 -24.52
N GLU A 92 -3.71 -3.08 -25.75
CA GLU A 92 -2.88 -2.20 -26.59
C GLU A 92 -3.47 -0.79 -26.76
N MET A 93 -4.78 -0.65 -26.71
CA MET A 93 -5.46 0.67 -26.81
C MET A 93 -5.17 1.60 -25.62
N LEU A 94 -4.83 1.05 -24.45
CA LEU A 94 -4.45 1.82 -23.28
C LEU A 94 -2.93 2.09 -23.19
N TYR A 95 -2.15 1.45 -24.05
CA TYR A 95 -0.70 1.60 -24.03
C TYR A 95 -0.25 3.07 -24.13
N PRO A 96 -0.77 3.91 -25.05
CA PRO A 96 -0.36 5.31 -25.13
C PRO A 96 -0.59 6.08 -23.82
N ASN A 97 -1.72 5.85 -23.15
CA ASN A 97 -2.08 6.54 -21.90
C ASN A 97 -1.19 6.14 -20.73
N VAL A 98 -0.98 4.84 -20.57
CA VAL A 98 -0.16 4.29 -19.49
C VAL A 98 1.31 4.67 -19.72
N GLU A 99 1.77 4.65 -20.96
CA GLU A 99 3.14 5.03 -21.32
C GLU A 99 3.37 6.53 -21.14
N GLU A 100 2.42 7.40 -21.54
CA GLU A 100 2.47 8.84 -21.27
C GLU A 100 2.63 9.10 -19.77
N LEU A 101 1.82 8.44 -18.95
CA LEU A 101 1.89 8.56 -17.49
C LEU A 101 3.25 8.05 -16.96
N ARG A 102 3.69 6.86 -17.40
CA ARG A 102 4.97 6.26 -17.00
C ARG A 102 6.17 7.15 -17.28
N GLN A 103 6.19 7.79 -18.45
CA GLN A 103 7.29 8.66 -18.86
C GLN A 103 7.33 9.99 -18.11
N ASN A 104 6.20 10.44 -17.59
CA ASN A 104 6.05 11.80 -17.07
C ASN A 104 5.83 11.88 -15.56
N TYR A 105 5.27 10.87 -14.87
CA TYR A 105 4.87 11.01 -13.48
C TYR A 105 6.01 11.43 -12.54
N LEU A 106 7.20 10.82 -12.63
CA LEU A 106 8.35 11.21 -11.80
C LEU A 106 8.90 12.59 -12.15
N LYS A 107 8.87 12.97 -13.43
CA LYS A 107 9.31 14.28 -13.88
C LYS A 107 8.38 15.38 -13.34
N ILE A 108 7.07 15.20 -13.51
CA ILE A 108 6.06 16.13 -13.02
C ILE A 108 6.11 16.22 -11.48
N MET A 109 6.20 15.10 -10.78
CA MET A 109 6.34 15.10 -9.32
C MET A 109 7.62 15.80 -8.82
N ALA A 110 8.66 15.86 -9.64
CA ALA A 110 9.91 16.55 -9.31
C ALA A 110 9.89 18.05 -9.59
N GLU A 111 8.91 18.55 -10.36
CA GLU A 111 8.77 19.96 -10.67
C GLU A 111 8.49 20.79 -9.42
N PRO A 112 9.22 21.91 -9.18
CA PRO A 112 8.98 22.75 -8.01
C PRO A 112 7.54 23.26 -7.91
N ASP A 113 6.95 23.67 -9.03
CA ASP A 113 5.57 24.17 -9.06
C ASP A 113 4.55 23.10 -8.71
N PHE A 114 4.77 21.84 -9.14
CA PHE A 114 3.93 20.73 -8.75
C PHE A 114 4.01 20.48 -7.24
N LYS A 115 5.24 20.41 -6.69
CA LYS A 115 5.45 20.20 -5.27
C LYS A 115 4.80 21.29 -4.43
N ASN A 116 5.03 22.55 -4.80
CA ASN A 116 4.45 23.69 -4.08
C ASN A 116 2.91 23.65 -4.10
N GLU A 117 2.29 23.39 -5.26
CA GLU A 117 0.83 23.30 -5.38
C GLU A 117 0.29 22.09 -4.59
N PHE A 118 0.95 20.95 -4.67
CA PHE A 118 0.59 19.74 -3.92
C PHE A 118 0.67 19.98 -2.41
N ASP A 119 1.79 20.49 -1.92
CA ASP A 119 2.03 20.74 -0.48
C ASP A 119 1.05 21.80 0.05
N GLN A 120 0.78 22.85 -0.72
CA GLN A 120 -0.20 23.87 -0.34
C GLN A 120 -1.61 23.31 -0.24
N LEU A 121 -2.05 22.46 -1.21
CA LEU A 121 -3.35 21.81 -1.14
C LEU A 121 -3.44 20.80 0.01
N LEU A 122 -2.38 20.05 0.27
CA LEU A 122 -2.32 19.17 1.42
C LEU A 122 -2.48 19.95 2.73
N LYS A 123 -1.84 21.10 2.85
CA LYS A 123 -1.92 21.94 4.05
C LYS A 123 -3.27 22.64 4.16
N ASP A 124 -3.65 23.42 3.17
CA ASP A 124 -4.73 24.41 3.29
C ASP A 124 -6.10 23.80 2.98
N TYR A 125 -6.16 22.74 2.15
CA TYR A 125 -7.41 22.11 1.74
C TYR A 125 -7.64 20.75 2.43
N VAL A 126 -6.62 19.91 2.51
CA VAL A 126 -6.73 18.60 3.18
C VAL A 126 -6.65 18.71 4.71
N GLY A 127 -5.94 19.70 5.21
CA GLY A 127 -5.77 19.94 6.64
C GLY A 127 -4.57 19.18 7.24
N ARG A 128 -3.54 18.89 6.43
CA ARG A 128 -2.32 18.24 6.91
C ARG A 128 -1.38 19.23 7.60
N PRO A 129 -0.48 18.79 8.50
CA PRO A 129 -0.26 17.39 8.88
C PRO A 129 -1.42 16.78 9.68
N SER A 130 -1.77 15.51 9.40
CA SER A 130 -2.71 14.81 10.26
C SER A 130 -2.02 14.49 11.62
N PRO A 131 -2.75 14.56 12.75
CA PRO A 131 -2.12 14.34 14.06
C PRO A 131 -1.59 12.91 14.22
N LEU A 132 -0.48 12.77 14.95
CA LEU A 132 -0.05 11.51 15.55
C LEU A 132 -0.50 11.52 17.01
N TYR A 133 -1.65 10.90 17.30
CA TYR A 133 -2.32 10.97 18.59
C TYR A 133 -1.90 9.82 19.50
N PHE A 134 -1.42 10.14 20.71
CA PHE A 134 -1.14 9.15 21.75
C PHE A 134 -2.44 8.65 22.36
N ALA A 135 -2.82 7.40 22.08
CA ALA A 135 -4.04 6.77 22.57
C ALA A 135 -3.83 6.26 23.99
N LYS A 136 -4.03 7.15 24.97
CA LYS A 136 -3.64 6.92 26.36
C LYS A 136 -4.34 5.72 26.98
N ARG A 137 -5.67 5.67 26.91
CA ARG A 137 -6.44 4.59 27.56
C ARG A 137 -6.24 3.24 26.86
N LEU A 138 -6.06 3.28 25.53
CA LEU A 138 -5.72 2.08 24.76
C LEU A 138 -4.32 1.58 25.13
N SER A 139 -3.36 2.50 25.29
CA SER A 139 -1.99 2.19 25.75
C SER A 139 -1.96 1.59 27.15
N GLU A 140 -2.75 2.14 28.07
CA GLU A 140 -2.89 1.60 29.42
C GLU A 140 -3.49 0.19 29.42
N LYS A 141 -4.52 -0.05 28.62
CA LYS A 141 -5.16 -1.38 28.50
C LYS A 141 -4.19 -2.45 28.02
N TYR A 142 -3.43 -2.16 26.96
CA TYR A 142 -2.54 -3.13 26.33
C TYR A 142 -1.08 -3.08 26.83
N ASN A 143 -0.80 -2.19 27.78
CA ASN A 143 0.50 -2.01 28.40
C ASN A 143 1.64 -1.84 27.38
N THR A 144 1.42 -0.96 26.39
CA THR A 144 2.40 -0.57 25.34
C THR A 144 2.07 0.83 24.85
N LYS A 145 3.02 1.53 24.21
CA LYS A 145 2.78 2.88 23.69
C LYS A 145 2.09 2.81 22.34
N ILE A 146 0.83 3.24 22.26
CA ILE A 146 0.01 3.21 21.03
C ILE A 146 -0.23 4.61 20.52
N TYR A 147 0.18 4.86 19.29
CA TYR A 147 -0.07 6.09 18.55
C TYR A 147 -1.00 5.81 17.37
N LEU A 148 -1.97 6.69 17.16
CA LEU A 148 -2.87 6.66 16.02
C LEU A 148 -2.49 7.78 15.04
N LYS A 149 -2.12 7.42 13.82
CA LYS A 149 -1.96 8.39 12.73
C LYS A 149 -3.33 8.72 12.16
N ARG A 150 -3.83 9.92 12.47
CA ARG A 150 -5.23 10.35 12.34
C ARG A 150 -5.59 10.78 10.91
N GLU A 151 -5.54 9.86 9.95
CA GLU A 151 -5.96 10.11 8.57
C GLU A 151 -7.49 10.31 8.43
N ASP A 152 -8.25 9.90 9.44
CA ASP A 152 -9.68 10.14 9.58
C ASP A 152 -10.06 11.63 9.74
N LEU A 153 -9.11 12.47 10.13
CA LEU A 153 -9.30 13.93 10.29
C LEU A 153 -9.03 14.72 9.01
N ASN A 154 -8.49 14.10 7.98
CA ASN A 154 -8.31 14.76 6.69
C ASN A 154 -9.66 15.18 6.09
N HIS A 155 -9.65 16.21 5.24
CA HIS A 155 -10.80 16.53 4.41
C HIS A 155 -11.30 15.28 3.66
N THR A 156 -12.60 15.05 3.60
CA THR A 156 -13.30 13.83 3.19
C THR A 156 -13.33 12.68 4.21
N GLY A 157 -12.56 12.77 5.30
CA GLY A 157 -12.61 11.81 6.42
C GLY A 157 -11.81 10.54 6.23
N ALA A 158 -10.80 10.53 5.34
CA ALA A 158 -9.94 9.38 5.10
C ALA A 158 -8.65 9.77 4.38
N HIS A 159 -7.68 8.85 4.31
CA HIS A 159 -6.40 8.98 3.59
C HIS A 159 -6.53 9.16 2.07
N LYS A 160 -7.67 8.80 1.48
CA LYS A 160 -7.87 8.79 0.01
C LYS A 160 -7.60 10.13 -0.65
N ILE A 161 -7.89 11.23 0.04
CA ILE A 161 -7.71 12.58 -0.49
C ILE A 161 -6.24 12.89 -0.85
N ASN A 162 -5.27 12.34 -0.11
CA ASN A 162 -3.84 12.55 -0.40
C ASN A 162 -3.49 12.14 -1.82
N ASN A 163 -3.91 10.94 -2.19
CA ASN A 163 -3.69 10.38 -3.52
C ASN A 163 -4.47 11.13 -4.60
N THR A 164 -5.75 11.45 -4.35
CA THR A 164 -6.58 12.10 -5.38
C THR A 164 -6.12 13.52 -5.68
N ILE A 165 -5.60 14.27 -4.71
CA ILE A 165 -4.93 15.58 -4.96
C ILE A 165 -3.73 15.39 -5.89
N GLY A 166 -2.87 14.41 -5.60
CA GLY A 166 -1.71 14.18 -6.46
C GLY A 166 -2.09 13.78 -7.89
N GLN A 167 -3.04 12.86 -8.04
CA GLN A 167 -3.46 12.38 -9.36
C GLN A 167 -4.23 13.45 -10.15
N ILE A 168 -5.06 14.27 -9.51
CA ILE A 168 -5.77 15.34 -10.24
C ILE A 168 -4.81 16.42 -10.77
N LEU A 169 -3.80 16.78 -9.98
CA LEU A 169 -2.74 17.70 -10.42
C LEU A 169 -1.94 17.11 -11.58
N MET A 170 -1.65 15.81 -11.52
CA MET A 170 -0.99 15.07 -12.59
C MET A 170 -1.84 15.11 -13.88
N ALA A 171 -3.13 14.79 -13.77
CA ALA A 171 -4.06 14.78 -14.89
C ALA A 171 -4.14 16.17 -15.58
N LYS A 172 -4.20 17.26 -14.81
CA LYS A 172 -4.18 18.61 -15.34
C LYS A 172 -2.91 18.93 -16.13
N ARG A 173 -1.74 18.54 -15.64
CA ARG A 173 -0.47 18.74 -16.33
C ARG A 173 -0.34 17.91 -17.60
N LEU A 174 -1.01 16.77 -17.65
CA LEU A 174 -1.14 15.95 -18.86
C LEU A 174 -2.28 16.41 -19.79
N GLY A 175 -2.96 17.54 -19.49
CA GLY A 175 -4.01 18.09 -20.33
C GLY A 175 -5.31 17.28 -20.35
N LYS A 176 -5.53 16.40 -19.35
CA LYS A 176 -6.76 15.62 -19.26
C LYS A 176 -7.90 16.50 -18.72
N THR A 177 -9.09 16.31 -19.29
CA THR A 177 -10.29 17.12 -18.95
C THR A 177 -11.42 16.29 -18.35
N ARG A 178 -11.31 14.96 -18.43
CA ARG A 178 -12.29 13.99 -17.94
C ARG A 178 -11.63 13.03 -16.97
N ILE A 179 -12.25 12.84 -15.81
CA ILE A 179 -11.76 11.98 -14.75
C ILE A 179 -12.74 10.85 -14.54
N ILE A 180 -12.21 9.62 -14.45
CA ILE A 180 -12.97 8.46 -14.03
C ILE A 180 -12.34 7.85 -12.76
N ALA A 181 -13.16 7.18 -11.95
CA ALA A 181 -12.71 6.45 -10.77
C ALA A 181 -13.62 5.24 -10.52
N GLU A 182 -13.08 4.25 -9.80
CA GLU A 182 -13.84 3.18 -9.17
C GLU A 182 -14.06 3.50 -7.68
N THR A 183 -15.08 2.91 -7.07
CA THR A 183 -15.21 2.93 -5.60
C THR A 183 -16.04 1.76 -5.09
N GLY A 184 -15.70 1.21 -3.92
CA GLY A 184 -16.50 0.25 -3.16
C GLY A 184 -17.21 0.96 -2.01
N ALA A 185 -16.53 1.20 -0.88
CA ALA A 185 -17.09 1.92 0.28
C ALA A 185 -17.48 3.39 0.01
N GLY A 186 -17.22 3.92 -1.18
CA GLY A 186 -17.55 5.30 -1.55
C GLY A 186 -16.50 6.34 -1.17
N GLN A 187 -15.55 6.05 -0.30
CA GLN A 187 -14.57 7.04 0.16
C GLN A 187 -13.64 7.53 -0.95
N HIS A 188 -13.21 6.64 -1.83
CA HIS A 188 -12.40 7.04 -2.99
C HIS A 188 -13.21 7.86 -3.99
N GLY A 189 -14.44 7.45 -4.27
CA GLY A 189 -15.37 8.20 -5.13
C GLY A 189 -15.64 9.61 -4.60
N VAL A 190 -15.89 9.76 -3.30
CA VAL A 190 -16.07 11.08 -2.67
C VAL A 190 -14.80 11.92 -2.79
N ALA A 191 -13.61 11.35 -2.51
CA ALA A 191 -12.35 12.07 -2.64
C ALA A 191 -12.08 12.51 -4.08
N THR A 192 -12.37 11.64 -5.08
CA THR A 192 -12.22 11.97 -6.50
C THR A 192 -13.22 13.05 -6.92
N ALA A 193 -14.49 12.92 -6.57
CA ALA A 193 -15.50 13.95 -6.84
C ALA A 193 -15.12 15.30 -6.22
N THR A 194 -14.57 15.28 -4.99
CA THR A 194 -14.09 16.49 -4.31
C THR A 194 -13.00 17.22 -5.09
N VAL A 195 -11.96 16.51 -5.53
CA VAL A 195 -10.87 17.15 -6.28
C VAL A 195 -11.28 17.54 -7.69
N CYS A 196 -12.22 16.81 -8.31
CA CYS A 196 -12.78 17.21 -9.60
C CYS A 196 -13.61 18.51 -9.50
N ALA A 197 -14.44 18.62 -8.45
CA ALA A 197 -15.18 19.85 -8.16
C ALA A 197 -14.21 21.04 -7.93
N LEU A 198 -13.16 20.84 -7.13
CA LEU A 198 -12.12 21.84 -6.86
C LEU A 198 -11.44 22.32 -8.13
N MET A 199 -11.18 21.41 -9.08
CA MET A 199 -10.42 21.69 -10.31
C MET A 199 -11.30 22.02 -11.53
N GLY A 200 -12.63 21.91 -11.40
CA GLY A 200 -13.56 22.16 -12.50
C GLY A 200 -13.49 21.11 -13.62
N LEU A 201 -13.25 19.84 -13.28
CA LEU A 201 -13.13 18.74 -14.24
C LEU A 201 -14.36 17.83 -14.21
N GLU A 202 -14.70 17.25 -15.36
CA GLU A 202 -15.75 16.21 -15.44
C GLU A 202 -15.36 14.99 -14.61
N CYS A 203 -16.32 14.46 -13.84
CA CYS A 203 -16.10 13.34 -12.92
C CYS A 203 -17.14 12.24 -13.11
N ILE A 204 -16.69 11.04 -13.42
CA ILE A 204 -17.52 9.84 -13.47
C ILE A 204 -16.97 8.81 -12.50
N VAL A 205 -17.83 8.31 -11.60
CA VAL A 205 -17.45 7.32 -10.59
C VAL A 205 -18.26 6.05 -10.83
N TYR A 206 -17.56 4.94 -11.05
CA TYR A 206 -18.12 3.61 -11.15
C TYR A 206 -18.22 2.99 -9.77
N MET A 207 -19.39 2.44 -9.43
CA MET A 207 -19.64 1.81 -8.14
C MET A 207 -20.55 0.60 -8.32
N GLY A 208 -20.26 -0.49 -7.60
CA GLY A 208 -21.11 -1.67 -7.65
C GLY A 208 -22.55 -1.36 -7.20
N GLU A 209 -23.55 -1.94 -7.87
CA GLU A 209 -24.96 -1.70 -7.54
C GLU A 209 -25.27 -2.02 -6.09
N ILE A 210 -24.69 -3.10 -5.55
CA ILE A 210 -24.82 -3.50 -4.16
C ILE A 210 -24.21 -2.45 -3.22
N ASP A 211 -23.02 -1.94 -3.59
CA ASP A 211 -22.31 -0.94 -2.80
C ASP A 211 -23.04 0.42 -2.83
N ILE A 212 -23.68 0.78 -3.95
CA ILE A 212 -24.52 1.99 -4.06
C ILE A 212 -25.64 1.96 -3.02
N ALA A 213 -26.30 0.81 -2.83
CA ALA A 213 -27.36 0.66 -1.85
C ALA A 213 -26.82 0.74 -0.41
N ARG A 214 -25.68 0.07 -0.14
CA ARG A 214 -25.04 0.04 1.19
C ARG A 214 -24.50 1.41 1.63
N GLN A 215 -24.01 2.21 0.65
CA GLN A 215 -23.25 3.44 0.88
C GLN A 215 -23.98 4.69 0.32
N ALA A 216 -25.30 4.72 0.41
CA ALA A 216 -26.13 5.80 -0.11
C ALA A 216 -25.70 7.22 0.32
N PRO A 217 -25.23 7.47 1.56
CA PRO A 217 -24.72 8.79 1.96
C PRO A 217 -23.49 9.24 1.14
N ASN A 218 -22.57 8.33 0.81
CA ASN A 218 -21.42 8.65 -0.03
C ASN A 218 -21.82 8.90 -1.49
N VAL A 219 -22.81 8.15 -1.99
CA VAL A 219 -23.39 8.40 -3.32
C VAL A 219 -24.01 9.81 -3.40
N ALA A 220 -24.76 10.20 -2.36
CA ALA A 220 -25.31 11.55 -2.27
C ALA A 220 -24.22 12.63 -2.25
N ARG A 221 -23.13 12.43 -1.48
CA ARG A 221 -21.97 13.34 -1.46
C ARG A 221 -21.33 13.49 -2.84
N MET A 222 -21.08 12.38 -3.55
CA MET A 222 -20.52 12.43 -4.91
C MET A 222 -21.40 13.23 -5.88
N LYS A 223 -22.72 13.00 -5.84
CA LYS A 223 -23.68 13.74 -6.66
C LYS A 223 -23.73 15.24 -6.31
N MET A 224 -23.70 15.59 -5.02
CA MET A 224 -23.61 16.98 -4.57
C MET A 224 -22.33 17.69 -5.05
N LEU A 225 -21.23 16.95 -5.19
CA LEU A 225 -19.96 17.44 -5.72
C LEU A 225 -19.93 17.49 -7.28
N GLY A 226 -21.04 17.16 -7.93
CA GLY A 226 -21.17 17.23 -9.39
C GLY A 226 -20.71 15.97 -10.13
N ALA A 227 -20.35 14.90 -9.44
CA ALA A 227 -19.95 13.65 -10.09
C ALA A 227 -21.17 12.85 -10.58
N THR A 228 -21.00 12.18 -11.73
CA THR A 228 -21.92 11.16 -12.23
C THR A 228 -21.54 9.82 -11.61
N VAL A 229 -22.46 9.18 -10.88
CA VAL A 229 -22.26 7.83 -10.33
C VAL A 229 -22.93 6.81 -11.23
N VAL A 230 -22.12 5.88 -11.78
CA VAL A 230 -22.56 4.87 -12.73
C VAL A 230 -22.52 3.50 -12.06
N PRO A 231 -23.65 2.75 -12.00
CA PRO A 231 -23.69 1.43 -11.39
C PRO A 231 -22.98 0.38 -12.24
N ALA A 232 -22.12 -0.43 -11.63
CA ALA A 232 -21.62 -1.67 -12.22
C ALA A 232 -22.66 -2.80 -11.97
N LEU A 233 -23.26 -3.31 -13.06
CA LEU A 233 -24.37 -4.27 -13.03
C LEU A 233 -23.93 -5.71 -13.32
N SER A 234 -22.69 -5.92 -13.72
CA SER A 234 -22.14 -7.23 -14.06
C SER A 234 -21.43 -7.88 -12.87
N GLY A 235 -21.22 -9.18 -12.92
CA GLY A 235 -20.48 -9.96 -11.92
C GLY A 235 -21.11 -9.92 -10.53
N SER A 236 -20.29 -9.77 -9.50
CA SER A 236 -20.73 -9.63 -8.10
C SER A 236 -21.34 -8.27 -7.77
N ARG A 237 -21.24 -7.32 -8.69
CA ARG A 237 -21.76 -5.95 -8.53
C ARG A 237 -21.15 -5.19 -7.33
N THR A 238 -19.84 -5.44 -7.10
CA THR A 238 -19.02 -4.84 -6.05
C THR A 238 -17.81 -4.10 -6.61
N LEU A 239 -16.84 -3.73 -5.78
CA LEU A 239 -15.64 -2.96 -6.14
C LEU A 239 -14.87 -3.55 -7.34
N LYS A 240 -14.71 -4.88 -7.44
CA LYS A 240 -14.02 -5.52 -8.56
C LYS A 240 -14.69 -5.17 -9.90
N ASP A 241 -16.02 -5.23 -9.94
CA ASP A 241 -16.76 -4.97 -11.17
C ASP A 241 -16.83 -3.48 -11.49
N ALA A 242 -16.87 -2.62 -10.46
CA ALA A 242 -16.70 -1.18 -10.64
C ALA A 242 -15.35 -0.84 -11.31
N THR A 243 -14.27 -1.51 -10.89
CA THR A 243 -12.95 -1.37 -11.51
C THR A 243 -12.96 -1.84 -12.98
N ASN A 244 -13.62 -2.95 -13.27
CA ASN A 244 -13.77 -3.46 -14.63
C ASN A 244 -14.52 -2.45 -15.54
N GLU A 245 -15.61 -1.85 -15.04
CA GLU A 245 -16.35 -0.83 -15.79
C GLU A 245 -15.52 0.44 -16.02
N ALA A 246 -14.79 0.90 -15.02
CA ALA A 246 -13.89 2.03 -15.17
C ALA A 246 -12.81 1.77 -16.25
N ILE A 247 -12.23 0.57 -16.27
CA ILE A 247 -11.25 0.18 -17.30
C ILE A 247 -11.90 0.14 -18.68
N ARG A 248 -13.12 -0.39 -18.83
CA ARG A 248 -13.86 -0.39 -20.10
C ARG A 248 -14.15 1.03 -20.61
N ASP A 249 -14.56 1.91 -19.72
CA ASP A 249 -14.74 3.33 -20.08
C ASP A 249 -13.41 3.96 -20.52
N TRP A 250 -12.33 3.71 -19.79
CA TRP A 250 -11.01 4.23 -20.16
C TRP A 250 -10.55 3.76 -21.53
N ILE A 251 -10.79 2.50 -21.87
CA ILE A 251 -10.53 1.94 -23.21
C ILE A 251 -11.34 2.67 -24.29
N ASN A 252 -12.59 3.00 -23.99
CA ASN A 252 -13.48 3.67 -24.94
C ASN A 252 -13.18 5.18 -25.08
N ASN A 253 -12.57 5.81 -24.08
CA ASN A 253 -12.33 7.24 -24.04
C ASN A 253 -10.87 7.57 -23.66
N PRO A 254 -9.85 7.07 -24.39
CA PRO A 254 -8.46 7.13 -23.94
C PRO A 254 -7.85 8.54 -24.03
N VAL A 255 -8.30 9.40 -24.95
CA VAL A 255 -7.58 10.64 -25.33
C VAL A 255 -7.58 11.67 -24.20
N ASN A 256 -8.73 12.00 -23.67
CA ASN A 256 -8.92 13.10 -22.70
C ASN A 256 -9.19 12.63 -21.27
N THR A 257 -9.21 11.32 -21.05
CA THR A 257 -9.56 10.72 -19.77
C THR A 257 -8.31 10.34 -18.95
N HIS A 258 -8.33 10.69 -17.67
CA HIS A 258 -7.42 10.14 -16.68
C HIS A 258 -8.21 9.29 -15.69
N TYR A 259 -7.72 8.07 -15.46
CA TYR A 259 -8.29 7.18 -14.45
C TYR A 259 -7.57 7.46 -13.11
N ILE A 260 -8.29 7.99 -12.12
CA ILE A 260 -7.78 8.13 -10.75
C ILE A 260 -8.02 6.81 -10.02
N ILE A 261 -7.00 5.96 -9.94
CA ILE A 261 -7.07 4.69 -9.22
C ILE A 261 -6.97 4.92 -7.72
N GLY A 262 -7.90 4.33 -6.96
CA GLY A 262 -8.06 4.56 -5.52
C GLY A 262 -7.14 3.78 -4.61
N SER A 263 -6.32 2.87 -5.14
CA SER A 263 -5.45 2.02 -4.34
C SER A 263 -4.07 1.81 -5.01
N ALA A 264 -3.15 1.16 -4.30
CA ALA A 264 -1.82 0.82 -4.82
C ALA A 264 -1.87 -0.43 -5.72
N ILE A 265 -2.83 -0.44 -6.66
CA ILE A 265 -3.12 -1.50 -7.62
C ILE A 265 -3.07 -0.94 -9.05
N GLY A 266 -3.37 -1.77 -10.03
CA GLY A 266 -3.41 -1.35 -11.42
C GLY A 266 -2.06 -1.48 -12.13
N PRO A 267 -2.01 -1.14 -13.44
CA PRO A 267 -0.77 -1.22 -14.21
C PRO A 267 0.26 -0.20 -13.73
N HIS A 268 1.55 -0.52 -13.83
CA HIS A 268 2.57 0.49 -13.62
C HIS A 268 2.35 1.70 -14.55
N PRO A 269 2.41 2.97 -14.05
CA PRO A 269 3.04 3.40 -12.80
C PRO A 269 2.09 3.57 -11.61
N TYR A 270 0.81 3.21 -11.71
CA TYR A 270 -0.16 3.49 -10.64
C TYR A 270 0.25 3.01 -9.25
N PRO A 271 0.72 1.77 -9.03
CA PRO A 271 1.11 1.34 -7.68
C PRO A 271 2.19 2.21 -7.05
N ASP A 272 3.21 2.62 -7.81
CA ASP A 272 4.27 3.49 -7.32
C ASP A 272 3.79 4.94 -7.14
N MET A 273 3.06 5.48 -8.10
CA MET A 273 2.53 6.83 -8.05
C MET A 273 1.60 7.03 -6.84
N VAL A 274 0.66 6.10 -6.63
CA VAL A 274 -0.25 6.13 -5.47
C VAL A 274 0.54 6.03 -4.16
N THR A 275 1.51 5.12 -4.09
CA THR A 275 2.37 4.94 -2.92
C THR A 275 3.10 6.25 -2.58
N ARG A 276 3.67 6.93 -3.56
CA ARG A 276 4.37 8.21 -3.37
C ARG A 276 3.45 9.31 -2.87
N PHE A 277 2.24 9.44 -3.42
CA PHE A 277 1.28 10.43 -2.91
C PHE A 277 0.79 10.11 -1.50
N GLN A 278 0.71 8.84 -1.14
CA GLN A 278 0.36 8.43 0.22
C GLN A 278 1.54 8.47 1.20
N SER A 279 2.78 8.54 0.72
CA SER A 279 3.97 8.47 1.58
C SER A 279 4.11 9.63 2.57
N VAL A 280 3.36 10.72 2.37
CA VAL A 280 3.21 11.79 3.34
C VAL A 280 2.78 11.27 4.73
N ILE A 281 2.06 10.15 4.79
CA ILE A 281 1.67 9.50 6.05
C ILE A 281 2.91 9.09 6.86
N SER A 282 3.81 8.33 6.26
CA SER A 282 5.03 7.86 6.95
C SER A 282 6.07 8.96 7.14
N GLU A 283 6.13 9.94 6.25
CA GLU A 283 6.98 11.13 6.42
C GLU A 283 6.57 11.90 7.68
N GLU A 284 5.28 12.16 7.85
CA GLU A 284 4.76 12.84 9.04
C GLU A 284 4.93 12.00 10.32
N ILE A 285 4.72 10.68 10.27
CA ILE A 285 4.97 9.80 11.42
C ILE A 285 6.40 9.99 11.95
N LYS A 286 7.40 10.05 11.08
CA LYS A 286 8.81 10.18 11.48
C LYS A 286 9.08 11.45 12.29
N TRP A 287 8.73 12.61 11.76
CA TRP A 287 9.05 13.85 12.47
C TRP A 287 8.13 14.09 13.68
N GLN A 288 6.84 13.69 13.62
CA GLN A 288 5.93 13.77 14.75
C GLN A 288 6.39 12.85 15.89
N LEU A 289 6.84 11.63 15.57
CA LEU A 289 7.36 10.73 16.58
C LEU A 289 8.66 11.24 17.20
N LYS A 290 9.50 11.93 16.43
CA LYS A 290 10.67 12.62 16.96
C LYS A 290 10.31 13.68 17.97
N GLU A 291 9.22 14.42 17.77
CA GLU A 291 8.72 15.41 18.72
C GLU A 291 8.16 14.75 19.98
N HIS A 292 7.45 13.61 19.85
CA HIS A 292 6.80 12.93 20.97
C HIS A 292 7.74 12.02 21.79
N GLU A 293 8.61 11.28 21.12
CA GLU A 293 9.41 10.20 21.71
C GLU A 293 10.93 10.43 21.60
N GLY A 294 11.37 11.52 20.95
CA GLY A 294 12.79 11.79 20.69
C GLY A 294 13.43 10.91 19.63
N ARG A 295 12.66 10.05 18.95
CA ARG A 295 13.13 9.12 17.90
C ARG A 295 12.21 9.16 16.67
N GLU A 296 12.76 8.98 15.47
CA GLU A 296 12.00 9.03 14.21
C GLU A 296 11.33 7.69 13.86
N ASN A 297 11.83 6.60 14.40
CA ASN A 297 11.39 5.26 14.04
C ASN A 297 10.58 4.62 15.18
N PRO A 298 9.34 4.17 14.92
CA PRO A 298 8.60 3.33 15.86
C PRO A 298 9.15 1.91 15.86
N ASP A 299 8.73 1.08 16.79
CA ASP A 299 9.03 -0.37 16.76
C ASP A 299 8.11 -1.10 15.77
N TYR A 300 6.86 -0.63 15.66
CA TYR A 300 5.86 -1.20 14.74
C TYR A 300 5.08 -0.13 14.00
N VAL A 301 4.83 -0.38 12.72
CA VAL A 301 3.82 0.34 11.93
C VAL A 301 2.79 -0.67 11.45
N ILE A 302 1.52 -0.43 11.79
CA ILE A 302 0.41 -1.34 11.50
C ILE A 302 -0.62 -0.62 10.64
N ALA A 303 -1.08 -1.28 9.59
CA ALA A 303 -2.13 -0.75 8.72
C ALA A 303 -3.00 -1.87 8.14
N CYS A 304 -4.28 -1.59 7.94
CA CYS A 304 -5.17 -2.50 7.21
C CYS A 304 -4.84 -2.52 5.72
N VAL A 305 -5.02 -3.68 5.08
CA VAL A 305 -4.70 -3.91 3.68
C VAL A 305 -5.85 -4.61 2.97
N GLY A 306 -6.44 -3.93 1.97
CA GLY A 306 -7.16 -4.52 0.86
C GLY A 306 -6.29 -4.36 -0.39
N GLY A 307 -6.58 -3.40 -1.29
CA GLY A 307 -5.62 -3.02 -2.34
C GLY A 307 -4.34 -2.34 -1.82
N GLY A 308 -4.35 -1.78 -0.61
CA GLY A 308 -3.18 -1.47 0.20
C GLY A 308 -2.65 -0.02 0.12
N SER A 309 -3.40 0.97 -0.37
CA SER A 309 -2.87 2.36 -0.46
C SER A 309 -2.54 2.99 0.90
N ASN A 310 -3.36 2.74 1.91
CA ASN A 310 -3.14 3.17 3.28
C ASN A 310 -1.82 2.61 3.83
N ALA A 311 -1.65 1.29 3.75
CA ALA A 311 -0.45 0.61 4.22
C ALA A 311 0.79 1.00 3.41
N ALA A 312 0.67 1.17 2.09
CA ALA A 312 1.76 1.64 1.24
C ALA A 312 2.30 2.99 1.72
N GLY A 313 1.41 3.94 2.01
CA GLY A 313 1.79 5.24 2.54
C GLY A 313 2.41 5.18 3.93
N ALA A 314 1.83 4.37 4.82
CA ALA A 314 2.32 4.22 6.19
C ALA A 314 3.70 3.51 6.27
N PHE A 315 3.98 2.60 5.33
CA PHE A 315 5.21 1.79 5.33
C PHE A 315 6.37 2.44 4.56
N TYR A 316 6.10 3.34 3.61
CA TYR A 316 7.04 3.78 2.59
C TYR A 316 8.43 4.18 3.12
N HIS A 317 8.50 5.09 4.08
CA HIS A 317 9.78 5.57 4.62
C HIS A 317 10.43 4.62 5.65
N PHE A 318 9.79 3.48 5.90
CA PHE A 318 10.31 2.43 6.80
C PHE A 318 10.69 1.16 6.04
N LEU A 319 10.49 1.09 4.72
CA LEU A 319 10.71 -0.12 3.93
C LEU A 319 12.13 -0.67 4.07
N ASP A 320 13.14 0.20 4.00
CA ASP A 320 14.56 -0.18 4.07
C ASP A 320 15.11 -0.23 5.51
N ASN A 321 14.27 0.06 6.52
CA ASN A 321 14.64 0.00 7.93
C ASN A 321 14.11 -1.26 8.60
N GLU A 322 14.95 -2.30 8.69
CA GLU A 322 14.56 -3.60 9.27
C GLU A 322 14.28 -3.56 10.78
N GLU A 323 14.70 -2.50 11.48
CA GLU A 323 14.39 -2.31 12.91
C GLU A 323 12.90 -2.01 13.11
N VAL A 324 12.26 -1.35 12.14
CA VAL A 324 10.82 -1.10 12.16
C VAL A 324 10.06 -2.30 11.61
N LYS A 325 9.23 -2.92 12.45
CA LYS A 325 8.38 -4.04 12.04
C LYS A 325 7.12 -3.51 11.35
N LEU A 326 6.84 -4.04 10.16
CA LEU A 326 5.65 -3.67 9.38
C LEU A 326 4.62 -4.79 9.50
N ILE A 327 3.37 -4.43 9.84
CA ILE A 327 2.27 -5.39 9.96
C ILE A 327 1.12 -4.92 9.07
N ALA A 328 0.79 -5.77 8.11
CA ALA A 328 -0.35 -5.60 7.22
C ALA A 328 -1.51 -6.48 7.71
N VAL A 329 -2.67 -5.88 7.96
CA VAL A 329 -3.82 -6.61 8.48
C VAL A 329 -4.89 -6.73 7.40
N GLU A 330 -5.19 -7.96 7.01
CA GLU A 330 -6.19 -8.32 6.02
C GLU A 330 -7.51 -8.75 6.68
N ALA A 331 -8.62 -8.62 5.95
CA ALA A 331 -9.93 -9.09 6.40
C ALA A 331 -10.07 -10.61 6.15
N ALA A 332 -10.29 -11.37 7.19
CA ALA A 332 -10.62 -12.80 7.11
C ALA A 332 -12.14 -13.04 6.94
N GLY A 333 -12.97 -12.00 6.92
CA GLY A 333 -14.42 -12.14 6.83
C GLY A 333 -14.98 -13.01 7.97
N LEU A 334 -15.68 -14.07 7.60
CA LEU A 334 -16.21 -15.05 8.56
C LEU A 334 -15.17 -16.10 8.98
N GLY A 335 -13.92 -15.95 8.57
CA GLY A 335 -12.79 -16.85 8.84
C GLY A 335 -12.09 -17.30 7.57
N ILE A 336 -10.78 -17.54 7.63
CA ILE A 336 -9.94 -17.86 6.46
C ILE A 336 -10.50 -19.06 5.66
N HIS A 337 -11.04 -20.07 6.37
CA HIS A 337 -11.54 -21.31 5.74
C HIS A 337 -13.07 -21.37 5.60
N SER A 338 -13.77 -20.26 5.84
CA SER A 338 -15.24 -20.20 5.76
C SER A 338 -15.78 -20.23 4.31
N GLY A 339 -14.94 -19.89 3.33
CA GLY A 339 -15.35 -19.56 1.97
C GLY A 339 -15.76 -18.10 1.78
N GLU A 340 -15.91 -17.34 2.86
CA GLU A 340 -16.25 -15.92 2.91
C GLU A 340 -15.13 -15.13 3.60
N SER A 341 -14.09 -14.80 2.83
CA SER A 341 -12.85 -14.16 3.31
C SER A 341 -12.24 -13.28 2.21
N ALA A 342 -11.48 -12.28 2.60
CA ALA A 342 -10.66 -11.44 1.72
C ALA A 342 -9.15 -11.50 2.06
N ALA A 343 -8.72 -12.55 2.79
CA ALA A 343 -7.32 -12.74 3.21
C ALA A 343 -6.45 -13.20 2.03
N THR A 344 -6.12 -12.28 1.14
CA THR A 344 -5.43 -12.55 -0.13
C THR A 344 -4.03 -13.13 0.06
N SER A 345 -3.28 -12.72 1.09
CA SER A 345 -1.92 -13.24 1.34
C SER A 345 -1.93 -14.73 1.66
N VAL A 346 -2.97 -15.24 2.32
CA VAL A 346 -3.10 -16.65 2.73
C VAL A 346 -3.78 -17.49 1.65
N LEU A 347 -4.85 -16.96 1.04
CA LEU A 347 -5.71 -17.71 0.10
C LEU A 347 -5.32 -17.50 -1.35
N GLY A 348 -4.57 -16.43 -1.64
CA GLY A 348 -4.23 -16.02 -2.99
C GLY A 348 -3.10 -16.83 -3.61
N LYS A 349 -3.06 -16.77 -4.93
CA LYS A 349 -1.99 -17.29 -5.77
C LYS A 349 -1.54 -16.19 -6.72
N VAL A 350 -0.35 -16.34 -7.28
CA VAL A 350 0.16 -15.40 -8.28
C VAL A 350 -0.73 -15.41 -9.51
N GLY A 351 -1.16 -14.23 -9.93
CA GLY A 351 -1.97 -14.05 -11.13
C GLY A 351 -1.98 -12.59 -11.59
N ILE A 352 -2.86 -12.27 -12.54
CA ILE A 352 -2.97 -10.92 -13.09
C ILE A 352 -4.40 -10.43 -12.87
N ILE A 353 -4.53 -9.27 -12.25
CA ILE A 353 -5.80 -8.58 -12.06
C ILE A 353 -5.63 -7.07 -12.31
N HIS A 354 -6.58 -6.45 -12.98
CA HIS A 354 -6.63 -5.01 -13.26
C HIS A 354 -5.31 -4.43 -13.80
N GLY A 355 -4.60 -5.22 -14.63
CA GLY A 355 -3.38 -4.79 -15.30
C GLY A 355 -2.08 -4.98 -14.52
N SER A 356 -2.08 -5.68 -13.39
CA SER A 356 -0.90 -5.93 -12.56
C SER A 356 -0.74 -7.41 -12.19
N LYS A 357 0.48 -7.94 -12.24
CA LYS A 357 0.82 -9.24 -11.66
C LYS A 357 0.91 -9.11 -10.14
N THR A 358 0.15 -9.90 -9.40
CA THR A 358 0.10 -9.84 -7.95
C THR A 358 -0.38 -11.15 -7.33
N LEU A 359 -0.57 -11.20 -6.01
CA LEU A 359 -1.34 -12.23 -5.34
C LEU A 359 -2.83 -11.93 -5.49
N LEU A 360 -3.61 -12.90 -5.90
CA LEU A 360 -5.06 -12.78 -6.00
C LEU A 360 -5.78 -14.09 -5.65
N MET A 361 -6.98 -13.95 -5.13
CA MET A 361 -7.86 -15.07 -4.79
C MET A 361 -8.44 -15.65 -6.08
N GLN A 362 -8.16 -16.91 -6.34
CA GLN A 362 -8.59 -17.58 -7.57
C GLN A 362 -8.79 -19.09 -7.34
N THR A 363 -9.69 -19.66 -8.13
CA THR A 363 -9.92 -21.10 -8.19
C THR A 363 -8.72 -21.83 -8.80
N HIS A 364 -8.75 -23.16 -8.81
CA HIS A 364 -7.74 -23.97 -9.50
C HIS A 364 -7.64 -23.64 -11.00
N ASP A 365 -8.76 -23.27 -11.63
CA ASP A 365 -8.84 -22.94 -13.06
C ASP A 365 -8.55 -21.47 -13.37
N GLY A 366 -8.09 -20.70 -12.35
CA GLY A 366 -7.70 -19.29 -12.50
C GLY A 366 -8.87 -18.30 -12.53
N GLN A 367 -10.09 -18.71 -12.20
CA GLN A 367 -11.21 -17.79 -12.03
C GLN A 367 -11.08 -17.04 -10.72
N ILE A 368 -11.36 -15.73 -10.73
CA ILE A 368 -11.31 -14.91 -9.51
C ILE A 368 -12.37 -15.41 -8.54
N THR A 369 -11.94 -15.74 -7.32
CA THR A 369 -12.84 -16.04 -6.20
C THR A 369 -13.37 -14.72 -5.64
N GLU A 370 -14.66 -14.67 -5.38
CA GLU A 370 -15.29 -13.51 -4.78
C GLU A 370 -14.79 -13.33 -3.34
N PRO A 371 -14.23 -12.15 -3.01
CA PRO A 371 -13.83 -11.87 -1.64
C PRO A 371 -15.05 -11.54 -0.78
N TYR A 372 -14.88 -11.60 0.53
CA TYR A 372 -15.89 -11.16 1.46
C TYR A 372 -15.28 -10.47 2.69
N SER A 373 -15.82 -9.33 3.05
CA SER A 373 -15.60 -8.62 4.31
C SER A 373 -16.79 -7.74 4.64
N ILE A 374 -17.10 -7.58 5.92
CA ILE A 374 -18.04 -6.57 6.40
C ILE A 374 -17.58 -5.15 6.03
N SER A 375 -16.28 -4.98 5.83
CA SER A 375 -15.65 -3.75 5.36
C SER A 375 -15.58 -3.70 3.84
N ALA A 376 -16.40 -2.88 3.20
CA ALA A 376 -16.40 -2.70 1.75
C ALA A 376 -15.07 -2.18 1.19
N GLY A 377 -14.23 -1.54 2.01
CA GLY A 377 -12.90 -1.07 1.59
C GLY A 377 -11.81 -2.13 1.61
N LEU A 378 -12.06 -3.30 2.25
CA LEU A 378 -11.17 -4.46 2.26
C LEU A 378 -11.70 -5.62 1.41
N ASP A 379 -12.88 -5.48 0.85
CA ASP A 379 -13.53 -6.46 -0.01
C ASP A 379 -12.96 -6.40 -1.45
N TYR A 380 -11.72 -6.89 -1.59
CA TYR A 380 -10.98 -6.91 -2.86
C TYR A 380 -10.23 -8.24 -3.02
N PRO A 381 -10.31 -8.93 -4.18
CA PRO A 381 -9.76 -10.27 -4.35
C PRO A 381 -8.25 -10.32 -4.58
N GLY A 382 -7.57 -9.20 -4.49
CA GLY A 382 -6.13 -9.08 -4.72
C GLY A 382 -5.46 -8.12 -3.76
N VAL A 383 -4.15 -8.00 -3.87
CA VAL A 383 -3.35 -7.04 -3.09
C VAL A 383 -2.43 -6.26 -4.01
N GLY A 384 -2.02 -5.06 -3.64
CA GLY A 384 -1.06 -4.28 -4.43
C GLY A 384 0.27 -5.02 -4.65
N PRO A 385 0.92 -4.87 -5.81
CA PRO A 385 2.13 -5.63 -6.14
C PRO A 385 3.30 -5.37 -5.16
N MET A 386 3.40 -4.16 -4.60
CA MET A 386 4.36 -3.88 -3.54
C MET A 386 4.08 -4.76 -2.31
N HIS A 387 2.82 -4.87 -1.89
CA HIS A 387 2.44 -5.70 -0.73
C HIS A 387 2.66 -7.18 -0.98
N ALA A 388 2.38 -7.68 -2.19
CA ALA A 388 2.71 -9.05 -2.58
C ALA A 388 4.21 -9.32 -2.43
N HIS A 389 5.05 -8.38 -2.85
CA HIS A 389 6.50 -8.46 -2.68
C HIS A 389 6.93 -8.40 -1.20
N LEU A 390 6.33 -7.51 -0.40
CA LEU A 390 6.60 -7.44 1.04
C LEU A 390 6.21 -8.72 1.79
N TYR A 391 5.12 -9.37 1.37
CA TYR A 391 4.70 -10.67 1.90
C TYR A 391 5.69 -11.76 1.54
N GLU A 392 6.05 -11.90 0.26
CA GLU A 392 6.95 -12.95 -0.23
C GLU A 392 8.35 -12.84 0.40
N THR A 393 8.86 -11.61 0.52
CA THR A 393 10.18 -11.33 1.12
C THR A 393 10.15 -11.35 2.65
N LYS A 394 8.97 -11.48 3.26
CA LYS A 394 8.78 -11.41 4.72
C LYS A 394 9.24 -10.07 5.32
N ARG A 395 9.24 -9.00 4.52
CA ARG A 395 9.51 -7.66 5.03
C ARG A 395 8.36 -7.13 5.89
N ALA A 396 7.13 -7.46 5.52
CA ALA A 396 5.97 -7.22 6.35
C ALA A 396 5.34 -8.54 6.80
N GLU A 397 4.87 -8.57 8.04
CA GLU A 397 4.04 -9.63 8.58
C GLU A 397 2.59 -9.38 8.12
N PHE A 398 1.93 -10.39 7.56
CA PHE A 398 0.52 -10.32 7.18
C PHE A 398 -0.31 -11.12 8.17
N ILE A 399 -1.34 -10.49 8.71
CA ILE A 399 -2.23 -11.08 9.72
C ILE A 399 -3.66 -10.92 9.22
N SER A 400 -4.43 -11.99 9.33
CA SER A 400 -5.83 -12.00 8.94
C SER A 400 -6.72 -11.89 10.17
N VAL A 401 -7.69 -10.97 10.15
CA VAL A 401 -8.61 -10.66 11.24
C VAL A 401 -10.04 -10.86 10.76
N THR A 402 -10.87 -11.51 11.58
CA THR A 402 -12.29 -11.73 11.30
C THR A 402 -13.11 -10.47 11.46
N ASP A 403 -14.31 -10.47 10.87
CA ASP A 403 -15.25 -9.37 11.02
C ASP A 403 -15.65 -9.14 12.49
N ASP A 404 -15.86 -10.21 13.27
CA ASP A 404 -16.18 -10.12 14.70
C ASP A 404 -15.07 -9.49 15.53
N GLU A 405 -13.82 -9.88 15.29
CA GLU A 405 -12.64 -9.27 15.92
C GLU A 405 -12.51 -7.79 15.57
N ALA A 406 -12.70 -7.45 14.29
CA ALA A 406 -12.64 -6.07 13.82
C ALA A 406 -13.75 -5.20 14.43
N MET A 407 -15.00 -5.68 14.43
CA MET A 407 -16.14 -4.95 15.01
C MET A 407 -15.93 -4.70 16.48
N THR A 408 -15.48 -5.70 17.24
CA THR A 408 -15.17 -5.59 18.67
C THR A 408 -14.08 -4.54 18.92
N ALA A 409 -12.98 -4.56 18.15
CA ALA A 409 -11.90 -3.59 18.29
C ALA A 409 -12.33 -2.15 17.93
N GLY A 410 -13.21 -1.99 16.94
CA GLY A 410 -13.77 -0.69 16.59
C GLY A 410 -14.67 -0.10 17.70
N LEU A 411 -15.50 -0.93 18.32
CA LEU A 411 -16.30 -0.53 19.48
C LEU A 411 -15.39 -0.16 20.67
N GLU A 412 -14.35 -0.94 20.90
CA GLU A 412 -13.40 -0.70 21.98
C GLU A 412 -12.70 0.65 21.82
N LEU A 413 -12.15 0.97 20.62
CA LEU A 413 -11.55 2.27 20.37
C LEU A 413 -12.55 3.40 20.63
N SER A 414 -13.82 3.21 20.21
CA SER A 414 -14.87 4.20 20.42
C SER A 414 -15.11 4.47 21.89
N GLN A 415 -15.13 3.43 22.72
CA GLN A 415 -15.37 3.54 24.17
C GLN A 415 -14.15 4.01 24.96
N LEU A 416 -12.94 3.67 24.53
CA LEU A 416 -11.71 4.06 25.22
C LEU A 416 -11.25 5.46 24.83
N GLU A 417 -11.27 5.81 23.57
CA GLU A 417 -10.65 7.04 23.05
C GLU A 417 -11.68 8.04 22.48
N GLY A 418 -12.96 7.68 22.42
CA GLY A 418 -14.00 8.54 21.83
C GLY A 418 -13.84 8.71 20.31
N ILE A 419 -13.24 7.74 19.64
CA ILE A 419 -12.97 7.76 18.20
C ILE A 419 -13.70 6.60 17.56
N ILE A 420 -14.68 6.88 16.70
CA ILE A 420 -15.39 5.85 15.92
C ILE A 420 -14.62 5.64 14.60
N PRO A 421 -13.87 4.52 14.46
CA PRO A 421 -13.05 4.28 13.27
C PRO A 421 -13.90 3.74 12.12
N ALA A 422 -13.40 3.91 10.88
CA ALA A 422 -13.87 3.11 9.77
C ALA A 422 -13.60 1.62 10.04
N ILE A 423 -14.49 0.74 9.58
CA ILE A 423 -14.36 -0.72 9.82
C ILE A 423 -13.05 -1.26 9.23
N GLU A 424 -12.53 -0.66 8.18
CA GLU A 424 -11.21 -0.96 7.64
C GLU A 424 -10.13 -0.84 8.72
N THR A 425 -10.10 0.27 9.44
CA THR A 425 -9.13 0.49 10.53
C THR A 425 -9.36 -0.43 11.71
N SER A 426 -10.62 -0.79 11.98
CA SER A 426 -10.97 -1.72 13.05
C SER A 426 -10.26 -3.06 12.93
N HIS A 427 -10.03 -3.55 11.69
CA HIS A 427 -9.21 -4.74 11.45
C HIS A 427 -7.77 -4.54 11.96
N ALA A 428 -7.15 -3.39 11.67
CA ALA A 428 -5.80 -3.11 12.17
C ALA A 428 -5.72 -3.01 13.70
N LEU A 429 -6.78 -2.53 14.35
CA LEU A 429 -6.86 -2.42 15.81
C LEU A 429 -7.02 -3.78 16.50
N ALA A 430 -7.67 -4.74 15.87
CA ALA A 430 -7.91 -6.07 16.43
C ALA A 430 -6.62 -6.85 16.74
N ILE A 431 -5.49 -6.43 16.18
CA ILE A 431 -4.19 -7.07 16.41
C ILE A 431 -3.79 -7.09 17.90
N PHE A 432 -4.24 -6.14 18.71
CA PHE A 432 -3.91 -6.07 20.12
C PHE A 432 -4.49 -7.23 20.95
N GLU A 433 -5.55 -7.87 20.47
CA GLU A 433 -6.09 -9.07 21.12
C GLU A 433 -5.24 -10.32 20.88
N THR A 434 -4.57 -10.39 19.72
CA THR A 434 -3.82 -11.58 19.29
C THR A 434 -2.31 -11.45 19.47
N LYS A 435 -1.76 -10.23 19.39
CA LYS A 435 -0.33 -9.95 19.49
C LYS A 435 -0.01 -9.13 20.74
N LYS A 436 0.95 -9.58 21.51
CA LYS A 436 1.45 -8.84 22.69
C LYS A 436 2.68 -8.03 22.31
N PHE A 437 2.69 -6.78 22.75
CA PHE A 437 3.78 -5.83 22.60
C PHE A 437 4.42 -5.56 23.97
N LYS A 438 5.67 -5.12 23.99
CA LYS A 438 6.35 -4.77 25.23
C LYS A 438 5.97 -3.36 25.69
N PRO A 439 6.04 -3.06 27.00
CA PRO A 439 5.66 -1.75 27.54
C PRO A 439 6.44 -0.57 26.94
N GLU A 440 7.71 -0.80 26.58
CA GLU A 440 8.60 0.21 26.01
C GLU A 440 8.45 0.38 24.50
N GLU A 441 7.79 -0.57 23.81
CA GLU A 441 7.62 -0.54 22.36
C GLU A 441 6.61 0.54 21.95
N VAL A 442 6.91 1.21 20.85
CA VAL A 442 6.06 2.22 20.24
C VAL A 442 5.39 1.61 19.01
N VAL A 443 4.08 1.52 19.06
CA VAL A 443 3.23 0.96 18.00
C VAL A 443 2.45 2.12 17.35
N VAL A 444 2.62 2.31 16.06
CA VAL A 444 1.87 3.29 15.29
C VAL A 444 0.85 2.57 14.43
N ILE A 445 -0.43 2.94 14.58
CA ILE A 445 -1.53 2.46 13.71
C ILE A 445 -1.96 3.57 12.78
N SER A 446 -2.03 3.29 11.50
CA SER A 446 -2.65 4.19 10.54
C SER A 446 -4.18 4.11 10.66
N LEU A 447 -4.78 5.12 11.30
CA LEU A 447 -6.23 5.26 11.41
C LEU A 447 -6.76 5.85 10.11
N SER A 448 -7.01 4.98 9.14
CA SER A 448 -7.15 5.28 7.72
C SER A 448 -8.39 6.08 7.35
N GLY A 449 -9.42 6.05 8.19
CA GLY A 449 -10.69 6.76 7.96
C GLY A 449 -11.62 6.73 9.16
N ARG A 450 -12.63 7.60 9.13
CA ARG A 450 -13.65 7.71 10.19
C ARG A 450 -14.86 6.83 9.91
N GLY A 451 -15.55 6.45 10.97
CA GLY A 451 -16.65 5.49 10.94
C GLY A 451 -18.04 6.06 10.57
N ASP A 452 -18.15 7.35 10.25
CA ASP A 452 -19.45 7.95 9.91
C ASP A 452 -20.17 7.22 8.76
N LYS A 453 -19.40 6.71 7.81
CA LYS A 453 -19.92 5.93 6.68
C LYS A 453 -20.45 4.55 7.08
N ASP A 454 -19.93 4.01 8.18
CA ASP A 454 -20.17 2.65 8.65
C ASP A 454 -21.11 2.59 9.85
N LEU A 455 -21.67 3.75 10.26
CA LEU A 455 -22.47 3.84 11.48
C LEU A 455 -23.67 2.90 11.45
N ASN A 456 -24.35 2.76 10.31
CA ASN A 456 -25.45 1.80 10.16
C ASN A 456 -25.00 0.36 10.40
N THR A 457 -23.83 -0.01 9.89
CA THR A 457 -23.25 -1.35 10.09
C THR A 457 -22.94 -1.59 11.57
N TYR A 458 -22.41 -0.59 12.29
CA TYR A 458 -22.20 -0.67 13.74
C TYR A 458 -23.53 -0.80 14.51
N ILE A 459 -24.56 -0.02 14.13
CA ILE A 459 -25.90 -0.07 14.74
C ILE A 459 -26.51 -1.47 14.57
N ASP A 460 -26.49 -1.99 13.34
CA ASP A 460 -27.10 -3.29 13.03
C ASP A 460 -26.36 -4.44 13.73
N TYR A 461 -25.04 -4.37 13.77
CA TYR A 461 -24.20 -5.42 14.37
C TYR A 461 -24.35 -5.47 15.90
N PHE A 462 -24.26 -4.33 16.58
CA PHE A 462 -24.33 -4.24 18.05
C PHE A 462 -25.76 -4.02 18.59
N LYS A 463 -26.76 -3.85 17.71
CA LYS A 463 -28.16 -3.57 18.08
C LYS A 463 -28.28 -2.33 19.00
N LEU A 464 -27.57 -1.26 18.61
CA LEU A 464 -27.53 0.02 19.34
C LEU A 464 -28.86 0.78 19.24
#